data_1a46eea9143fb5d0896f66c03601ff5a
#
_entry.id   1a46eea9143fb5d0896f66c03601ff5a
#
_cell.length_a   1.000
_cell.length_b   1.000
_cell.length_c   1.000
_cell.angle_alpha   90.00
_cell.angle_beta   90.00
_cell.angle_gamma   90.00
#
_symmetry.space_group_name_H-M   'P 1'
#
loop_
_entity.id
_entity.type
_entity.pdbx_description
1 polymer ?
#
loop_
_entity_poly.entity_id
_entity_poly.type
_entity_poly.pdbx_seq_one_letter_code
_entity_poly.pdbx_strand_id
1 'polypeptide(L)'
;MKKIFFFLTIITTINCFGQGNQRKSPHDTVSATNVSVTYGRPYKNGREIFGTLEKFDQVWRLGADEATTITFDKDVKFGDNNVKAGTYAMFAIPDENKWTIILNGVTKQWGAFSYDKNKDKDVAKIKVPVKKLDNIVEQLTISFNAAQAMVIEWDKTQVIVPLNF
;
A
#
# COMPACT_ATOMS: atom_id res chain seq x y z
N MET A 1 1.14 -74.80 -1.33
CA MET A 1 1.93 -73.58 -1.51
C MET A 1 0.97 -72.40 -1.59
N LYS A 2 0.85 -71.59 -0.51
CA LYS A 2 -0.04 -70.41 -0.45
C LYS A 2 0.74 -69.20 -0.89
N LYS A 3 0.34 -68.56 -2.01
CA LYS A 3 0.92 -67.31 -2.51
C LYS A 3 0.27 -66.14 -1.73
N ILE A 4 1.07 -65.39 -0.93
CA ILE A 4 0.67 -64.19 -0.24
C ILE A 4 0.90 -63.02 -1.22
N PHE A 5 -0.17 -62.34 -1.64
CA PHE A 5 -0.12 -61.10 -2.40
C PHE A 5 0.01 -59.93 -1.43
N PHE A 6 1.14 -59.21 -1.46
CA PHE A 6 1.35 -58.00 -0.71
C PHE A 6 0.80 -56.81 -1.52
N PHE A 7 -0.29 -56.23 -1.08
CA PHE A 7 -0.86 -55.00 -1.66
C PHE A 7 -0.10 -53.81 -1.07
N LEU A 8 0.75 -53.20 -1.90
CA LEU A 8 1.45 -51.94 -1.54
C LEU A 8 0.51 -50.75 -1.79
N THR A 9 -0.08 -50.22 -0.72
CA THR A 9 -0.94 -49.04 -0.80
C THR A 9 -0.03 -47.79 -0.84
N ILE A 10 0.09 -47.14 -1.99
CA ILE A 10 0.79 -45.87 -2.16
C ILE A 10 -0.15 -44.76 -1.67
N ILE A 11 0.13 -44.20 -0.50
CA ILE A 11 -0.55 -43.01 0.02
C ILE A 11 0.08 -41.80 -0.65
N THR A 12 -0.56 -41.24 -1.67
CA THR A 12 -0.21 -39.93 -2.25
C THR A 12 -0.74 -38.83 -1.34
N THR A 13 0.14 -38.21 -0.58
CA THR A 13 -0.18 -36.98 0.16
C THR A 13 -0.32 -35.83 -0.83
N ILE A 14 -1.55 -35.40 -1.08
CA ILE A 14 -1.83 -34.17 -1.84
C ILE A 14 -1.50 -32.99 -0.91
N ASN A 15 -0.34 -32.38 -1.13
CA ASN A 15 -0.04 -31.08 -0.51
C ASN A 15 -0.93 -30.01 -1.17
N CYS A 16 -2.05 -29.68 -0.51
CA CYS A 16 -2.87 -28.55 -0.87
C CYS A 16 -2.13 -27.26 -0.45
N PHE A 17 -1.27 -26.75 -1.32
CA PHE A 17 -0.75 -25.40 -1.17
C PHE A 17 -1.92 -24.44 -1.36
N GLY A 18 -2.38 -23.82 -0.28
CA GLY A 18 -3.33 -22.74 -0.35
C GLY A 18 -2.79 -21.66 -1.28
N GLN A 19 -3.48 -21.41 -2.41
CA GLN A 19 -3.15 -20.29 -3.30
C GLN A 19 -3.51 -19.00 -2.57
N GLY A 20 -2.59 -18.49 -1.74
CA GLY A 20 -2.60 -17.11 -1.30
C GLY A 20 -2.48 -16.20 -2.52
N ASN A 21 -3.06 -15.01 -2.45
CA ASN A 21 -2.91 -14.01 -3.50
C ASN A 21 -1.42 -13.78 -3.80
N GLN A 22 -0.99 -14.05 -5.02
CA GLN A 22 0.42 -13.93 -5.42
C GLN A 22 0.72 -12.47 -5.75
N ARG A 23 1.77 -11.93 -5.11
CA ARG A 23 2.29 -10.59 -5.40
C ARG A 23 2.84 -10.52 -6.82
N LYS A 24 2.56 -9.42 -7.52
CA LYS A 24 3.01 -9.15 -8.90
C LYS A 24 4.03 -8.03 -8.99
N SER A 25 4.17 -7.23 -7.95
CA SER A 25 5.09 -6.09 -7.91
C SER A 25 6.15 -6.29 -6.83
N PRO A 26 7.35 -5.71 -7.00
CA PRO A 26 8.33 -5.65 -5.92
C PRO A 26 7.72 -4.97 -4.69
N HIS A 27 8.07 -5.45 -3.50
CA HIS A 27 7.71 -4.83 -2.23
C HIS A 27 8.94 -4.20 -1.60
N ASP A 28 8.72 -3.09 -0.91
CA ASP A 28 9.77 -2.33 -0.26
C ASP A 28 9.31 -1.80 1.09
N THR A 29 10.26 -1.53 1.97
CA THR A 29 10.03 -0.85 3.24
C THR A 29 11.01 0.30 3.36
N VAL A 30 10.48 1.51 3.50
CA VAL A 30 11.26 2.74 3.73
C VAL A 30 10.99 3.27 5.11
N SER A 31 12.03 3.83 5.76
CA SER A 31 11.93 4.29 7.14
C SER A 31 12.60 5.65 7.33
N ALA A 32 12.06 6.41 8.29
CA ALA A 32 12.69 7.59 8.86
C ALA A 32 12.54 7.53 10.39
N THR A 33 12.90 8.59 11.10
CA THR A 33 12.77 8.61 12.56
C THR A 33 11.30 8.46 12.98
N ASN A 34 10.98 7.45 13.77
CA ASN A 34 9.66 7.10 14.31
C ASN A 34 8.60 6.71 13.26
N VAL A 35 8.98 6.41 12.02
CA VAL A 35 8.03 6.01 10.98
C VAL A 35 8.63 5.02 9.99
N SER A 36 7.83 4.05 9.56
CA SER A 36 8.14 3.16 8.44
C SER A 36 6.93 2.94 7.55
N VAL A 37 7.16 2.74 6.25
CA VAL A 37 6.12 2.47 5.26
C VAL A 37 6.50 1.23 4.47
N THR A 38 5.59 0.26 4.40
CA THR A 38 5.73 -0.95 3.57
C THR A 38 4.69 -0.91 2.45
N TYR A 39 5.13 -1.10 1.21
CA TYR A 39 4.28 -0.92 0.03
C TYR A 39 4.73 -1.76 -1.16
N GLY A 40 3.79 -2.08 -2.04
CA GLY A 40 4.10 -2.63 -3.36
C GLY A 40 4.50 -1.52 -4.32
N ARG A 41 5.56 -1.74 -5.09
CA ARG A 41 6.18 -0.75 -6.00
C ARG A 41 5.93 -1.11 -7.47
N PRO A 42 4.76 -0.78 -8.04
CA PRO A 42 4.51 -1.04 -9.46
C PRO A 42 5.35 -0.13 -10.36
N TYR A 43 5.71 -0.66 -11.54
CA TYR A 43 6.30 0.11 -12.63
C TYR A 43 5.21 0.74 -13.50
N LYS A 44 5.49 1.89 -14.09
CA LYS A 44 4.65 2.56 -15.07
C LYS A 44 4.51 1.72 -16.35
N ASN A 45 5.61 1.19 -16.86
CA ASN A 45 5.65 0.36 -18.07
C ASN A 45 4.90 1.00 -19.25
N GLY A 46 5.17 2.27 -19.51
CA GLY A 46 4.55 3.02 -20.61
C GLY A 46 3.07 3.38 -20.44
N ARG A 47 2.43 2.98 -19.33
CA ARG A 47 1.00 3.26 -19.07
C ARG A 47 0.80 4.70 -18.61
N GLU A 48 -0.36 5.25 -18.89
CA GLU A 48 -0.86 6.44 -18.21
C GLU A 48 -1.37 6.03 -16.83
N ILE A 49 -0.85 6.68 -15.77
CA ILE A 49 -1.11 6.27 -14.40
C ILE A 49 -2.38 6.92 -13.86
N PHE A 50 -2.32 8.21 -13.56
CA PHE A 50 -3.43 8.90 -12.90
C PHE A 50 -4.48 9.36 -13.91
N GLY A 51 -5.75 9.07 -13.60
CA GLY A 51 -6.89 9.26 -14.51
C GLY A 51 -7.21 8.03 -15.36
N THR A 52 -6.24 7.13 -15.59
CA THR A 52 -6.42 5.92 -16.41
C THR A 52 -6.26 4.64 -15.61
N LEU A 53 -5.05 4.32 -15.16
CA LEU A 53 -4.81 3.11 -14.34
C LEU A 53 -5.36 3.29 -12.91
N GLU A 54 -4.98 4.37 -12.26
CA GLU A 54 -5.50 4.80 -10.97
C GLU A 54 -6.45 5.97 -11.23
N LYS A 55 -7.75 5.67 -11.22
CA LYS A 55 -8.80 6.62 -11.61
C LYS A 55 -8.93 7.75 -10.60
N PHE A 56 -9.18 8.94 -11.08
CA PHE A 56 -9.52 10.07 -10.21
C PHE A 56 -10.80 9.80 -9.44
N ASP A 57 -10.89 10.38 -8.24
CA ASP A 57 -12.01 10.27 -7.30
C ASP A 57 -12.33 8.83 -6.84
N GLN A 58 -11.43 7.88 -7.08
CA GLN A 58 -11.56 6.50 -6.60
C GLN A 58 -10.48 6.14 -5.59
N VAL A 59 -10.85 5.29 -4.64
CA VAL A 59 -9.92 4.84 -3.61
C VAL A 59 -8.88 3.89 -4.21
N TRP A 60 -7.61 4.25 -4.04
CA TRP A 60 -6.45 3.48 -4.43
C TRP A 60 -5.67 3.03 -3.18
N ARG A 61 -5.19 1.79 -3.17
CA ARG A 61 -4.40 1.17 -2.09
C ARG A 61 -3.00 1.77 -1.91
N LEU A 62 -2.69 2.87 -2.60
CA LEU A 62 -1.40 3.59 -2.58
C LEU A 62 -0.19 2.70 -2.91
N GLY A 63 -0.36 1.74 -3.78
CA GLY A 63 0.65 0.76 -4.16
C GLY A 63 0.09 -0.34 -5.04
N ALA A 64 0.71 -1.52 -4.96
CA ALA A 64 0.28 -2.73 -5.63
C ALA A 64 0.11 -3.88 -4.62
N ASP A 65 -0.70 -4.86 -5.00
CA ASP A 65 -0.99 -6.07 -4.23
C ASP A 65 -1.74 -5.74 -2.92
N GLU A 66 -1.14 -5.86 -1.75
CA GLU A 66 -1.73 -5.44 -0.48
C GLU A 66 -1.81 -3.91 -0.36
N ALA A 67 -2.72 -3.41 0.46
CA ALA A 67 -2.74 -2.00 0.81
C ALA A 67 -1.43 -1.59 1.51
N THR A 68 -0.88 -0.46 1.10
CA THR A 68 0.28 0.14 1.76
C THR A 68 0.02 0.30 3.26
N THR A 69 1.02 0.03 4.08
CA THR A 69 0.93 0.22 5.53
C THR A 69 1.97 1.24 5.99
N ILE A 70 1.58 2.05 6.98
CA ILE A 70 2.47 2.95 7.70
C ILE A 70 2.46 2.60 9.18
N THR A 71 3.63 2.56 9.79
CA THR A 71 3.79 2.34 11.23
C THR A 71 4.41 3.59 11.85
N PHE A 72 3.78 4.10 12.89
CA PHE A 72 4.29 5.17 13.73
C PHE A 72 4.74 4.61 15.07
N ASP A 73 6.00 4.85 15.44
CA ASP A 73 6.56 4.41 16.74
C ASP A 73 6.13 5.34 17.89
N LYS A 74 5.64 6.54 17.57
CA LYS A 74 5.13 7.55 18.50
C LYS A 74 3.86 8.17 17.96
N ASP A 75 3.08 8.82 18.84
CA ASP A 75 1.97 9.65 18.44
C ASP A 75 2.46 10.73 17.45
N VAL A 76 1.68 10.96 16.40
CA VAL A 76 2.04 11.85 15.30
C VAL A 76 0.87 12.79 14.96
N LYS A 77 1.19 14.01 14.58
CA LYS A 77 0.24 14.89 13.92
C LYS A 77 0.30 14.65 12.41
N PHE A 78 -0.71 13.95 11.90
CA PHE A 78 -0.88 13.63 10.48
C PHE A 78 -1.76 14.71 9.83
N GLY A 79 -1.14 15.68 9.18
CA GLY A 79 -1.81 16.94 8.86
C GLY A 79 -2.31 17.62 10.15
N ASP A 80 -3.62 17.82 10.27
CA ASP A 80 -4.25 18.40 11.48
C ASP A 80 -4.81 17.33 12.46
N ASN A 81 -4.67 16.03 12.13
CA ASN A 81 -5.21 14.95 12.95
C ASN A 81 -4.15 14.40 13.91
N ASN A 82 -4.49 14.26 15.18
CA ASN A 82 -3.64 13.55 16.14
C ASN A 82 -3.88 12.04 15.98
N VAL A 83 -2.83 11.31 15.58
CA VAL A 83 -2.87 9.87 15.35
C VAL A 83 -1.96 9.19 16.37
N LYS A 84 -2.46 8.13 17.00
CA LYS A 84 -1.70 7.35 17.98
C LYS A 84 -0.61 6.54 17.32
N ALA A 85 0.44 6.20 18.08
CA ALA A 85 1.40 5.20 17.69
C ALA A 85 0.69 3.89 17.29
N GLY A 86 1.17 3.24 16.24
CA GLY A 86 0.55 2.03 15.71
C GLY A 86 0.72 1.87 14.21
N THR A 87 0.16 0.79 13.67
CA THR A 87 0.19 0.49 12.23
C THR A 87 -1.17 0.70 11.61
N TYR A 88 -1.20 1.37 10.46
CA TYR A 88 -2.40 1.72 9.71
C TYR A 88 -2.25 1.33 8.25
N ALA A 89 -3.35 0.90 7.62
CA ALA A 89 -3.40 0.84 6.16
C ALA A 89 -3.52 2.26 5.59
N MET A 90 -2.83 2.50 4.48
CA MET A 90 -2.89 3.77 3.75
C MET A 90 -3.66 3.60 2.46
N PHE A 91 -4.54 4.54 2.20
CA PHE A 91 -5.22 4.69 0.91
C PHE A 91 -5.05 6.12 0.40
N ALA A 92 -5.19 6.28 -0.90
CA ALA A 92 -5.29 7.59 -1.53
C ALA A 92 -6.55 7.67 -2.40
N ILE A 93 -7.10 8.86 -2.53
CA ILE A 93 -8.05 9.21 -3.58
C ILE A 93 -7.35 10.25 -4.44
N PRO A 94 -6.81 9.85 -5.61
CA PRO A 94 -6.14 10.76 -6.52
C PRO A 94 -7.13 11.76 -7.15
N ASP A 95 -6.66 12.96 -7.40
CA ASP A 95 -7.29 14.00 -8.20
C ASP A 95 -6.18 14.80 -8.91
N GLU A 96 -6.47 15.56 -9.93
CA GLU A 96 -5.48 16.29 -10.72
C GLU A 96 -4.67 17.30 -9.91
N ASN A 97 -5.30 17.93 -8.91
CA ASN A 97 -4.75 19.06 -8.17
C ASN A 97 -4.40 18.73 -6.72
N LYS A 98 -5.06 17.72 -6.15
CA LYS A 98 -4.90 17.34 -4.74
C LYS A 98 -5.29 15.88 -4.52
N TRP A 99 -4.57 15.19 -3.66
CA TRP A 99 -4.96 13.86 -3.21
C TRP A 99 -5.57 13.91 -1.82
N THR A 100 -6.51 13.00 -1.57
CA THR A 100 -6.91 12.69 -0.20
C THR A 100 -6.13 11.47 0.26
N ILE A 101 -5.33 11.61 1.32
CA ILE A 101 -4.61 10.49 1.96
C ILE A 101 -5.39 10.06 3.19
N ILE A 102 -5.58 8.76 3.33
CA ILE A 102 -6.43 8.13 4.35
C ILE A 102 -5.59 7.16 5.16
N LEU A 103 -5.72 7.20 6.48
CA LEU A 103 -5.24 6.17 7.40
C LEU A 103 -6.44 5.37 7.91
N ASN A 104 -6.37 4.05 7.78
CA ASN A 104 -7.43 3.13 8.18
C ASN A 104 -6.91 2.09 9.18
N GLY A 105 -7.68 1.83 10.23
CA GLY A 105 -7.29 0.92 11.30
C GLY A 105 -7.26 -0.57 10.91
N VAL A 106 -7.82 -0.95 9.75
CA VAL A 106 -7.79 -2.34 9.26
C VAL A 106 -6.61 -2.51 8.32
N THR A 107 -5.53 -3.14 8.80
CA THR A 107 -4.25 -3.22 8.08
C THR A 107 -4.16 -4.36 7.07
N LYS A 108 -4.86 -5.47 7.29
CA LYS A 108 -4.80 -6.66 6.43
C LYS A 108 -5.82 -6.57 5.31
N GLN A 109 -5.55 -5.75 4.29
CA GLN A 109 -6.43 -5.56 3.13
C GLN A 109 -5.67 -5.85 1.83
N TRP A 110 -6.25 -6.70 0.98
CA TRP A 110 -5.75 -6.91 -0.38
C TRP A 110 -6.40 -5.90 -1.32
N GLY A 111 -5.58 -5.04 -1.92
CA GLY A 111 -6.11 -3.97 -2.76
C GLY A 111 -6.94 -2.94 -1.97
N ALA A 112 -7.86 -2.31 -2.66
CA ALA A 112 -8.87 -1.40 -2.08
C ALA A 112 -10.28 -2.02 -2.03
N PHE A 113 -10.41 -3.32 -2.37
CA PHE A 113 -11.72 -3.97 -2.56
C PHE A 113 -12.58 -4.03 -1.31
N SER A 114 -11.98 -4.06 -0.14
CA SER A 114 -12.70 -4.09 1.15
C SER A 114 -12.81 -2.73 1.82
N TYR A 115 -12.26 -1.66 1.21
CA TYR A 115 -12.24 -0.34 1.83
C TYR A 115 -13.65 0.16 2.19
N ASP A 116 -14.62 0.03 1.29
CA ASP A 116 -15.99 0.50 1.54
C ASP A 116 -16.65 -0.15 2.76
N LYS A 117 -16.28 -1.39 3.06
CA LYS A 117 -16.76 -2.12 4.26
C LYS A 117 -16.03 -1.69 5.54
N ASN A 118 -14.87 -1.08 5.41
CA ASN A 118 -13.98 -0.71 6.51
C ASN A 118 -13.80 0.81 6.65
N LYS A 119 -14.49 1.63 5.86
CA LYS A 119 -14.33 3.09 5.88
C LYS A 119 -14.75 3.76 7.20
N ASP A 120 -15.56 3.09 8.00
CA ASP A 120 -15.91 3.50 9.37
C ASP A 120 -14.72 3.35 10.34
N LYS A 121 -13.65 2.68 9.93
CA LYS A 121 -12.38 2.53 10.66
C LYS A 121 -11.30 3.52 10.20
N ASP A 122 -11.66 4.53 9.41
CA ASP A 122 -10.73 5.60 9.06
C ASP A 122 -10.37 6.42 10.30
N VAL A 123 -9.06 6.53 10.54
CA VAL A 123 -8.48 7.22 11.71
C VAL A 123 -8.17 8.68 11.36
N ALA A 124 -7.73 8.92 10.14
CA ALA A 124 -7.40 10.26 9.66
C ALA A 124 -7.60 10.37 8.15
N LYS A 125 -7.97 11.57 7.71
CA LYS A 125 -8.02 11.97 6.29
C LYS A 125 -7.43 13.36 6.14
N ILE A 126 -6.52 13.52 5.19
CA ILE A 126 -5.96 14.82 4.85
C ILE A 126 -5.95 15.03 3.35
N LYS A 127 -6.01 16.29 2.94
CA LYS A 127 -5.82 16.68 1.54
C LYS A 127 -4.45 17.29 1.35
N VAL A 128 -3.72 16.80 0.37
CA VAL A 128 -2.37 17.27 0.02
C VAL A 128 -2.34 17.72 -1.44
N PRO A 129 -1.66 18.84 -1.76
CA PRO A 129 -1.57 19.32 -3.12
C PRO A 129 -0.72 18.39 -3.99
N VAL A 130 -1.06 18.30 -5.26
CA VAL A 130 -0.26 17.65 -6.29
C VAL A 130 0.77 18.64 -6.82
N LYS A 131 2.02 18.20 -6.90
CA LYS A 131 3.08 18.85 -7.66
C LYS A 131 3.36 18.05 -8.92
N LYS A 132 3.33 18.71 -10.07
CA LYS A 132 3.76 18.10 -11.33
C LYS A 132 5.28 18.07 -11.40
N LEU A 133 5.82 16.93 -11.86
CA LEU A 133 7.25 16.72 -12.06
C LEU A 133 7.61 16.90 -13.53
N ASP A 134 8.78 17.44 -13.81
CA ASP A 134 9.31 17.57 -15.17
C ASP A 134 9.74 16.19 -15.71
N ASN A 135 10.31 15.35 -14.84
CA ASN A 135 10.78 14.02 -15.20
C ASN A 135 9.78 12.94 -14.78
N ILE A 136 9.75 11.84 -15.54
CA ILE A 136 8.94 10.66 -15.23
C ILE A 136 9.63 9.85 -14.14
N VAL A 137 8.89 9.54 -13.09
CA VAL A 137 9.26 8.54 -12.07
C VAL A 137 8.65 7.21 -12.50
N GLU A 138 9.47 6.32 -13.05
CA GLU A 138 9.02 5.07 -13.67
C GLU A 138 8.38 4.08 -12.67
N GLN A 139 8.90 4.03 -11.45
CA GLN A 139 8.40 3.12 -10.41
C GLN A 139 7.84 3.93 -9.25
N LEU A 140 6.65 3.54 -8.73
CA LEU A 140 6.12 4.17 -7.52
C LEU A 140 7.18 4.18 -6.44
N THR A 141 7.48 5.36 -5.94
CA THR A 141 8.51 5.58 -4.92
C THR A 141 7.93 6.36 -3.75
N ILE A 142 8.08 5.79 -2.56
CA ILE A 142 7.82 6.49 -1.29
C ILE A 142 9.17 6.73 -0.63
N SER A 143 9.37 7.93 -0.13
CA SER A 143 10.59 8.35 0.57
C SER A 143 10.25 9.36 1.67
N PHE A 144 11.26 9.76 2.45
CA PHE A 144 11.13 10.83 3.44
C PHE A 144 12.15 11.93 3.12
N ASN A 145 11.71 13.18 3.17
CA ASN A 145 12.59 14.33 2.97
C ASN A 145 13.29 14.76 4.28
N ALA A 146 14.16 15.77 4.20
CA ALA A 146 14.88 16.28 5.36
C ALA A 146 13.97 16.82 6.49
N ALA A 147 12.75 17.24 6.17
CA ALA A 147 11.73 17.65 7.14
C ALA A 147 10.90 16.47 7.69
N GLN A 148 11.31 15.24 7.40
CA GLN A 148 10.60 13.99 7.74
C GLN A 148 9.18 13.89 7.16
N ALA A 149 8.82 14.73 6.20
CA ALA A 149 7.57 14.57 5.47
C ALA A 149 7.69 13.40 4.49
N MET A 150 6.63 12.61 4.38
CA MET A 150 6.58 11.50 3.42
C MET A 150 6.33 12.05 2.02
N VAL A 151 7.17 11.65 1.07
CA VAL A 151 7.10 12.02 -0.34
C VAL A 151 6.66 10.81 -1.15
N ILE A 152 5.65 10.96 -1.96
CA ILE A 152 5.12 9.91 -2.84
C ILE A 152 5.23 10.39 -4.27
N GLU A 153 5.91 9.61 -5.11
CA GLU A 153 6.18 9.96 -6.51
C GLU A 153 5.86 8.81 -7.44
N TRP A 154 5.15 9.09 -8.51
CA TRP A 154 4.94 8.16 -9.62
C TRP A 154 4.55 8.91 -10.87
N ASP A 155 5.05 8.46 -12.05
CA ASP A 155 4.89 9.17 -13.31
C ASP A 155 5.37 10.63 -13.19
N LYS A 156 4.56 11.59 -13.55
CA LYS A 156 4.83 13.03 -13.42
C LYS A 156 4.15 13.66 -12.21
N THR A 157 3.94 12.89 -11.15
CA THR A 157 3.16 13.33 -9.99
C THR A 157 3.94 13.14 -8.70
N GLN A 158 3.98 14.17 -7.87
CA GLN A 158 4.49 14.14 -6.51
C GLN A 158 3.42 14.69 -5.55
N VAL A 159 3.27 14.04 -4.41
CA VAL A 159 2.55 14.59 -3.25
C VAL A 159 3.44 14.49 -2.00
N ILE A 160 3.29 15.44 -1.09
CA ILE A 160 4.05 15.51 0.16
C ILE A 160 3.07 15.48 1.32
N VAL A 161 3.24 14.50 2.20
CA VAL A 161 2.40 14.28 3.38
C VAL A 161 3.15 14.75 4.61
N PRO A 162 2.70 15.82 5.29
CA PRO A 162 3.36 16.31 6.48
C PRO A 162 3.17 15.37 7.66
N LEU A 163 4.26 15.09 8.40
CA LEU A 163 4.30 14.29 9.62
C LEU A 163 5.02 15.12 10.71
N ASN A 164 4.38 15.31 11.86
CA ASN A 164 4.97 16.03 13.00
C ASN A 164 4.90 15.14 14.25
N PHE A 165 6.07 14.72 14.75
CA PHE A 165 6.24 13.86 15.91
C PHE A 165 6.48 14.63 17.20
#